data_de5a818f7121d3391efd9af127d7fada
#
_entry.id   de5a818f7121d3391efd9af127d7fada
#
_cell.length_a   1.000
_cell.length_b   1.000
_cell.length_c   1.000
_cell.angle_alpha   90.00
_cell.angle_beta   90.00
_cell.angle_gamma   90.00
#
_symmetry.space_group_name_H-M   'P 1'
#
loop_
_entity.id
_entity.type
_entity.pdbx_description
1 polymer ?
#
loop_
_entity_poly.entity_id
_entity_poly.type
_entity_poly.pdbx_seq_one_letter_code
_entity_poly.pdbx_strand_id
1 'polypeptide(L)'
;PFAVSAKDVVPHSTYAASVATYKPIQGFSYVVGSRRFVGYFVITNNGCALTVINAPVGDDRLIESPRRRRIVIPAGGRAEVQADHGRALGIGCTADADAIKVVVLEPRNGQSASR
;
A
#
# COMPACT_ATOMS: atom_id res chain seq x y z
N PRO A 1 -14.06 18.57 -11.81
CA PRO A 1 -13.96 18.23 -11.30
C PRO A 1 -13.67 18.10 -10.75
N PHE A 2 -14.09 17.97 -10.63
CA PHE A 2 -14.02 17.63 -9.87
C PHE A 2 -14.09 17.13 -9.34
N ALA A 3 -14.38 17.10 -9.38
CA ALA A 3 -14.58 16.50 -8.73
C ALA A 3 -14.52 15.95 -8.23
N VAL A 4 -14.91 15.90 -8.32
CA VAL A 4 -14.95 15.21 -7.68
C VAL A 4 -14.75 14.73 -7.16
N SER A 5 -15.03 14.73 -7.23
CA SER A 5 -14.98 14.14 -6.52
C SER A 5 -14.89 13.77 -5.80
N ALA A 6 -15.24 13.83 -5.64
CA ALA A 6 -15.20 13.40 -4.78
C ALA A 6 -15.47 12.92 -4.25
N LYS A 7 -15.97 12.83 -4.35
CA LYS A 7 -16.21 12.29 -3.70
C LYS A 7 -16.08 11.37 -3.43
N ASP A 8 -16.16 11.24 -3.55
CA ASP A 8 -15.91 10.45 -3.07
C ASP A 8 -15.61 10.12 -2.31
N VAL A 9 -15.83 10.31 -2.02
CA VAL A 9 -15.59 10.04 -1.11
C VAL A 9 -15.61 9.52 -0.28
N VAL A 10 -15.87 9.32 0.06
CA VAL A 10 -15.94 8.82 0.88
C VAL A 10 -15.82 8.60 1.77
N PRO A 11 -16.05 8.54 2.14
CA PRO A 11 -15.93 8.51 3.08
C PRO A 11 -15.54 7.88 3.94
N HIS A 12 -15.40 7.66 4.48
CA HIS A 12 -15.18 7.04 5.26
C HIS A 12 -14.12 6.70 5.51
N SER A 13 -13.82 6.83 5.42
CA SER A 13 -13.04 6.43 5.63
C SER A 13 -12.05 6.72 5.86
N THR A 14 -11.67 6.93 6.05
CA THR A 14 -10.83 6.91 6.24
C THR A 14 -9.94 7.66 6.21
N TYR A 15 -9.39 8.01 6.31
CA TYR A 15 -8.58 8.67 6.36
C TYR A 15 -7.44 8.48 6.07
N ALA A 16 -7.37 8.77 5.45
CA ALA A 16 -6.45 8.47 4.93
C ALA A 16 -5.52 9.36 4.88
N ALA A 17 -4.63 9.12 4.93
CA ALA A 17 -3.77 9.86 4.85
C ALA A 17 -3.41 10.26 3.60
N SER A 18 -2.32 10.71 3.33
CA SER A 18 -1.98 11.17 2.05
C SER A 18 -1.62 10.03 1.19
N VAL A 19 -1.87 10.20 -0.07
CA VAL A 19 -1.55 9.23 -1.06
C VAL A 19 -0.31 9.71 -1.78
N ALA A 20 0.68 8.88 -1.89
CA ALA A 20 1.91 9.25 -2.60
C ALA A 20 1.98 8.47 -3.90
N THR A 21 2.55 9.07 -4.91
CA THR A 21 2.67 8.47 -6.23
C THR A 21 4.14 8.17 -6.51
N TYR A 22 4.39 6.97 -7.01
CA TYR A 22 5.76 6.54 -7.32
C TYR A 22 5.87 6.09 -8.77
N LYS A 23 6.97 6.40 -9.39
CA LYS A 23 7.23 6.00 -10.75
C LYS A 23 7.99 4.69 -10.78
N PRO A 24 8.12 4.07 -11.93
CA PRO A 24 8.80 2.79 -11.99
C PRO A 24 10.20 2.88 -11.42
N ILE A 25 10.55 1.86 -10.66
CA ILE A 25 11.84 1.72 -10.04
C ILE A 25 12.07 2.65 -8.87
N GLN A 26 11.24 3.64 -8.69
CA GLN A 26 11.36 4.55 -7.55
C GLN A 26 10.98 3.78 -6.30
N GLY A 27 11.85 3.77 -5.32
CA GLY A 27 11.59 3.03 -4.10
C GLY A 27 10.71 3.76 -3.13
N PHE A 28 9.98 3.02 -2.33
CA PHE A 28 9.20 3.61 -1.26
C PHE A 28 9.48 2.86 0.04
N SER A 29 9.22 3.48 1.15
CA SER A 29 9.42 2.89 2.45
C SER A 29 8.35 3.42 3.39
N TYR A 30 7.65 2.52 4.05
CA TYR A 30 6.61 2.89 4.98
C TYR A 30 6.68 2.03 6.22
N VAL A 31 6.39 2.63 7.37
CA VAL A 31 6.25 1.87 8.59
C VAL A 31 4.77 1.87 8.89
N VAL A 32 4.18 0.70 9.00
CA VAL A 32 2.77 0.55 9.25
C VAL A 32 2.64 -0.38 10.45
N GLY A 33 2.26 0.19 11.59
CA GLY A 33 2.25 -0.57 12.82
C GLY A 33 3.66 -0.98 13.18
N SER A 34 3.87 -2.25 13.36
CA SER A 34 5.17 -2.76 13.74
C SER A 34 5.93 -3.33 12.55
N ARG A 35 5.49 -3.03 11.35
CA ARG A 35 6.14 -3.59 10.15
C ARG A 35 6.66 -2.48 9.27
N ARG A 36 7.78 -2.75 8.62
CA ARG A 36 8.32 -1.82 7.63
C ARG A 36 8.19 -2.46 6.27
N PHE A 37 7.70 -1.71 5.31
CA PHE A 37 7.55 -2.17 3.95
C PHE A 37 8.43 -1.32 3.05
N VAL A 38 9.25 -1.96 2.26
CA VAL A 38 10.11 -1.27 1.33
C VAL A 38 9.85 -1.92 -0.02
N GLY A 39 9.69 -1.12 -1.04
CA GLY A 39 9.40 -1.74 -2.32
C GLY A 39 9.59 -0.83 -3.50
N TYR A 40 9.30 -1.36 -4.67
CA TYR A 40 9.36 -0.65 -5.91
C TYR A 40 8.53 -1.44 -6.92
N PHE A 41 8.29 -0.89 -8.08
CA PHE A 41 7.57 -1.64 -9.10
C PHE A 41 8.22 -1.42 -10.47
N VAL A 42 7.92 -2.32 -11.37
CA VAL A 42 8.31 -2.15 -12.76
C VAL A 42 7.05 -2.33 -13.60
N ILE A 43 7.04 -1.76 -14.77
CA ILE A 43 5.91 -1.87 -15.67
C ILE A 43 5.97 -3.21 -16.37
N THR A 44 4.83 -3.86 -16.48
CA THR A 44 4.74 -5.10 -17.21
C THR A 44 3.66 -4.94 -18.26
N ASN A 45 3.49 -5.90 -19.10
CA ASN A 45 2.46 -5.85 -20.12
C ASN A 45 1.09 -5.79 -19.51
N ASN A 46 0.91 -6.33 -18.36
CA ASN A 46 -0.39 -6.40 -17.76
C ASN A 46 -0.62 -5.46 -16.61
N GLY A 47 0.36 -4.71 -16.23
CA GLY A 47 0.18 -3.80 -15.11
C GLY A 47 1.46 -3.46 -14.41
N CYS A 48 1.38 -3.37 -13.10
CA CYS A 48 2.51 -2.98 -12.26
C CYS A 48 3.01 -4.21 -11.51
N ALA A 49 4.25 -4.57 -11.72
CA ALA A 49 4.84 -5.70 -10.99
C ALA A 49 5.56 -5.14 -9.78
N LEU A 50 4.97 -5.36 -8.64
CA LEU A 50 5.44 -4.79 -7.39
C LEU A 50 6.31 -5.78 -6.64
N THR A 51 7.42 -5.31 -6.09
CA THR A 51 8.24 -6.10 -5.18
C THR A 51 8.21 -5.39 -3.85
N VAL A 52 7.83 -6.11 -2.80
CA VAL A 52 7.75 -5.53 -1.48
C VAL A 52 8.51 -6.41 -0.51
N ILE A 53 9.31 -5.80 0.32
CA ILE A 53 10.00 -6.48 1.39
C ILE A 53 9.39 -6.01 2.69
N ASN A 54 9.03 -6.94 3.54
CA ASN A 54 8.32 -6.68 4.76
C ASN A 54 9.14 -7.23 5.92
N ALA A 55 9.39 -6.44 6.91
CA ALA A 55 10.16 -6.84 8.07
C ALA A 55 9.66 -6.17 9.32
N PRO A 56 9.87 -6.75 10.47
CA PRO A 56 9.50 -6.10 11.71
C PRO A 56 10.37 -4.88 11.94
N VAL A 57 9.82 -3.94 12.66
CA VAL A 57 10.56 -2.75 12.99
C VAL A 57 11.08 -2.89 14.39
N GLY A 58 12.21 -2.32 14.66
CA GLY A 58 12.66 -2.20 16.00
C GLY A 58 13.79 -3.08 16.37
N ASP A 59 13.58 -4.07 17.11
CA ASP A 59 14.62 -4.83 17.67
C ASP A 59 15.50 -5.46 16.66
N ASP A 60 16.75 -5.20 16.71
CA ASP A 60 17.63 -5.73 15.80
C ASP A 60 17.99 -7.15 16.02
N ARG A 61 17.68 -7.71 17.11
CA ARG A 61 18.00 -9.07 17.38
C ARG A 61 16.91 -9.98 16.91
N LEU A 62 16.15 -9.54 15.97
CA LEU A 62 15.10 -10.29 15.50
C LEU A 62 15.47 -11.51 14.89
N ILE A 63 14.68 -12.46 15.06
CA ILE A 63 14.87 -13.65 14.49
C ILE A 63 14.17 -13.76 13.24
N GLU A 64 13.17 -12.98 13.01
CA GLU A 64 12.37 -13.09 11.83
C GLU A 64 13.08 -12.48 10.64
N SER A 65 13.24 -13.18 9.57
CA SER A 65 13.86 -12.64 8.37
C SER A 65 12.90 -11.78 7.59
N PRO A 66 13.39 -10.82 6.87
CA PRO A 66 12.51 -10.05 5.99
C PRO A 66 11.87 -10.95 4.97
N ARG A 67 10.62 -10.66 4.65
CA ARG A 67 9.89 -11.42 3.68
C ARG A 67 9.71 -10.64 2.41
N ARG A 68 9.90 -11.30 1.28
CA ARG A 68 9.80 -10.64 0.02
C ARG A 68 8.61 -11.19 -0.73
N ARG A 69 7.81 -10.32 -1.29
CA ARG A 69 6.65 -10.73 -2.07
C ARG A 69 6.66 -10.01 -3.39
N ARG A 70 6.21 -10.70 -4.41
CA ARG A 70 6.01 -10.07 -5.70
C ARG A 70 4.54 -10.15 -6.03
N ILE A 71 3.97 -9.04 -6.42
CA ILE A 71 2.56 -8.95 -6.70
C ILE A 71 2.39 -8.22 -8.02
N VAL A 72 1.63 -8.81 -8.94
CA VAL A 72 1.34 -8.11 -10.17
C VAL A 72 -0.05 -7.51 -10.02
N ILE A 73 -0.13 -6.20 -10.10
CA ILE A 73 -1.38 -5.49 -9.96
C ILE A 73 -1.81 -5.07 -11.35
N PRO A 74 -2.95 -5.50 -11.81
CA PRO A 74 -3.38 -5.12 -13.16
C PRO A 74 -3.57 -3.62 -13.26
N ALA A 75 -3.44 -3.08 -14.46
CA ALA A 75 -3.65 -1.66 -14.67
C ALA A 75 -5.02 -1.28 -14.15
N GLY A 76 -5.08 -0.25 -13.36
CA GLY A 76 -6.32 0.18 -12.73
C GLY A 76 -6.71 -0.60 -11.50
N GLY A 77 -5.96 -1.62 -11.13
CA GLY A 77 -6.28 -2.44 -9.98
C GLY A 77 -5.59 -2.00 -8.72
N ARG A 78 -5.82 -2.76 -7.66
CA ARG A 78 -5.20 -2.44 -6.39
C ARG A 78 -4.92 -3.67 -5.59
N ALA A 79 -4.03 -3.57 -4.65
CA ALA A 79 -3.68 -4.64 -3.75
C ALA A 79 -3.48 -4.07 -2.36
N GLU A 80 -3.55 -4.92 -1.36
CA GLU A 80 -3.26 -4.51 0.01
C GLU A 80 -2.29 -5.49 0.59
N VAL A 81 -1.33 -4.98 1.34
CA VAL A 81 -0.40 -5.81 2.05
C VAL A 81 -0.67 -5.58 3.52
N GLN A 82 -1.04 -6.63 4.22
CA GLN A 82 -1.46 -6.49 5.59
C GLN A 82 -0.30 -6.28 6.53
N ALA A 83 -0.49 -5.41 7.49
CA ALA A 83 0.46 -5.22 8.56
C ALA A 83 -0.14 -5.82 9.82
N ASP A 84 -0.31 -5.06 10.87
CA ASP A 84 -0.89 -5.59 12.08
C ASP A 84 -2.00 -4.68 12.55
N HIS A 85 -2.81 -5.17 13.44
CA HIS A 85 -3.89 -4.40 14.06
C HIS A 85 -4.84 -3.80 13.03
N GLY A 86 -5.11 -4.53 11.98
CA GLY A 86 -6.04 -4.06 10.97
C GLY A 86 -5.48 -3.02 10.02
N ARG A 87 -4.22 -2.70 10.12
CA ARG A 87 -3.60 -1.75 9.22
C ARG A 87 -3.05 -2.45 8.00
N ALA A 88 -2.93 -1.72 6.95
CA ALA A 88 -2.41 -2.29 5.71
C ALA A 88 -1.78 -1.21 4.85
N LEU A 89 -0.99 -1.63 3.90
CA LEU A 89 -0.45 -0.73 2.91
C LEU A 89 -1.27 -0.96 1.65
N GLY A 90 -1.92 0.06 1.17
CA GLY A 90 -2.73 -0.03 -0.04
C GLY A 90 -1.94 0.46 -1.22
N ILE A 91 -1.96 -0.28 -2.33
CA ILE A 91 -1.21 0.08 -3.50
C ILE A 91 -2.10 -0.04 -4.71
N GLY A 92 -2.21 1.01 -5.48
CA GLY A 92 -3.00 1.01 -6.70
C GLY A 92 -2.11 1.18 -7.91
N CYS A 93 -2.38 0.45 -8.97
CA CYS A 93 -1.68 0.60 -10.23
C CYS A 93 -2.52 1.53 -11.09
N THR A 94 -1.95 2.58 -11.64
CA THR A 94 -2.73 3.53 -12.42
C THR A 94 -3.29 2.87 -13.67
N ALA A 95 -4.27 3.50 -14.26
CA ALA A 95 -4.91 2.95 -15.43
C ALA A 95 -3.95 2.72 -16.58
N ASP A 96 -2.90 3.53 -16.66
CA ASP A 96 -1.91 3.37 -17.70
C ASP A 96 -0.74 2.52 -17.24
N ALA A 97 -0.77 2.07 -16.03
CA ALA A 97 0.29 1.26 -15.44
C ALA A 97 1.64 1.98 -15.41
N ASP A 98 1.62 3.30 -15.40
CA ASP A 98 2.86 4.06 -15.41
C ASP A 98 3.25 4.58 -14.04
N ALA A 99 2.45 4.32 -13.04
CA ALA A 99 2.76 4.75 -11.67
C ALA A 99 1.96 3.92 -10.69
N ILE A 100 2.40 3.93 -9.44
CA ILE A 100 1.60 3.33 -8.39
C ILE A 100 1.26 4.40 -7.38
N LYS A 101 0.14 4.23 -6.70
CA LYS A 101 -0.26 5.12 -5.64
C LYS A 101 -0.30 4.32 -4.37
N VAL A 102 0.33 4.83 -3.33
CA VAL A 102 0.50 4.11 -2.09
C VAL A 102 -0.13 4.89 -0.96
N VAL A 103 -0.85 4.20 -0.10
CA VAL A 103 -1.50 4.85 1.03
C VAL A 103 -1.48 3.88 2.20
N VAL A 104 -1.40 4.42 3.40
CA VAL A 104 -1.49 3.61 4.59
C VAL A 104 -2.95 3.56 4.98
N LEU A 105 -3.47 2.36 5.16
CA LEU A 105 -4.85 2.16 5.49
C LEU A 105 -4.97 1.83 6.98
N GLU A 106 -5.83 2.58 7.65
CA GLU A 106 -6.05 2.38 9.07
C GLU A 106 -7.39 1.72 9.27
N PRO A 107 -7.57 1.00 10.34
CA PRO A 107 -8.88 0.40 10.57
C PRO A 107 -9.88 1.50 10.88
N ARG A 108 -11.14 1.32 10.47
CA ARG A 108 -12.12 2.30 10.77
C ARG A 108 -12.50 2.16 12.15
N ASN A 109 -12.77 3.22 12.77
CA ASN A 109 -13.16 3.25 14.05
C ASN A 109 -14.28 2.42 14.32
N GLY A 110 -14.25 1.60 15.17
CA GLY A 110 -15.34 0.82 15.47
C GLY A 110 -15.55 -0.29 14.61
N GLN A 111 -15.07 -0.33 13.54
CA GLN A 111 -15.32 -1.26 12.74
C GLN A 111 -14.39 -2.30 12.82
N SER A 112 -13.29 -2.00 13.01
CA SER A 112 -12.43 -2.99 13.03
C SER A 112 -12.74 -3.88 14.06
N ALA A 113 -13.27 -3.41 14.99
CA ALA A 113 -13.51 -4.15 15.98
C ALA A 113 -14.47 -5.09 15.73
N SER A 114 -15.22 -4.91 15.15
CA SER A 114 -16.23 -5.69 15.04
C SER A 114 -15.97 -6.80 14.48
N ARG A 115 -15.81 -6.93 14.50
CA ARG A 115 -15.91 -7.73 14.10
C ARG A 115 -15.44 -8.26 14.06
#